data_faef14354c5b210f1c8e93dd71725ff5
#
_entry.id   faef14354c5b210f1c8e93dd71725ff5
#
_cell.length_a   1.000
_cell.length_b   1.000
_cell.length_c   1.000
_cell.angle_alpha   90.00
_cell.angle_beta   90.00
_cell.angle_gamma   90.00
#
_symmetry.space_group_name_H-M   'P 1'
#
loop_
_entity.id
_entity.type
_entity.pdbx_description
1 polymer ?
#
loop_
_entity_poly.entity_id
_entity_poly.type
_entity_poly.pdbx_seq_one_letter_code
_entity_poly.pdbx_strand_id
1 'polypeptide(L)'
;MGTAAVGDYWNHNTAYHPWLVGIAAEHRGDVLDVGCGDGLLAERLAPVSRSVTGIEPDPATADRAVERVTDLDDVQISRTSFEEFDPGTRRFDLVTFVASLHHMDLRTSLARARDMLAPSGEIAVVGLWANGSAWDWVWSACCLPAVMVGDRLHRDTPDIGVTIAEPRESLRAIRRTTAEVLPGAVIRRKLYYRYLLRWSS
;
A
#
# COMPACT_ATOMS: atom_id res chain seq x y z
N MET A 1 0.16 23.56 -21.74
CA MET A 1 1.23 23.10 -20.83
C MET A 1 1.10 21.60 -20.81
N GLY A 2 2.05 20.90 -21.45
CA GLY A 2 1.97 19.43 -21.57
C GLY A 2 2.18 18.80 -20.21
N THR A 3 1.23 17.98 -19.77
CA THR A 3 1.41 17.04 -18.68
C THR A 3 2.49 16.06 -19.12
N ALA A 4 3.62 16.06 -18.42
CA ALA A 4 4.61 15.00 -18.60
C ALA A 4 3.91 13.68 -18.29
N ALA A 5 3.95 12.73 -19.23
CA ALA A 5 3.48 11.37 -18.98
C ALA A 5 4.09 10.90 -17.67
N VAL A 6 3.23 10.43 -16.74
CA VAL A 6 3.67 9.95 -15.44
C VAL A 6 4.41 8.63 -15.66
N GLY A 7 5.72 8.73 -15.90
CA GLY A 7 6.59 7.58 -16.17
C GLY A 7 6.77 6.68 -14.95
N ASP A 8 7.40 5.55 -15.17
CA ASP A 8 7.81 4.66 -14.07
C ASP A 8 8.86 5.38 -13.20
N TYR A 9 8.71 5.32 -11.89
CA TYR A 9 9.62 5.95 -10.92
C TYR A 9 9.95 4.99 -9.78
N TRP A 10 11.05 5.27 -9.10
CA TRP A 10 11.46 4.50 -7.93
C TRP A 10 11.41 5.38 -6.67
N ASN A 11 10.85 4.82 -5.61
CA ASN A 11 10.97 5.32 -4.26
C ASN A 11 10.89 4.16 -3.26
N HIS A 12 11.02 4.45 -1.98
CA HIS A 12 11.02 3.43 -0.92
C HIS A 12 9.71 2.61 -0.82
N ASN A 13 8.60 3.09 -1.36
CA ASN A 13 7.33 2.36 -1.41
C ASN A 13 7.32 1.44 -2.62
N THR A 14 7.70 1.94 -3.80
CA THR A 14 7.69 1.19 -5.05
C THR A 14 8.68 0.02 -5.05
N ALA A 15 9.71 0.06 -4.19
CA ALA A 15 10.64 -1.06 -3.95
C ALA A 15 9.92 -2.35 -3.49
N TYR A 16 8.72 -2.24 -2.94
CA TYR A 16 7.93 -3.39 -2.48
C TYR A 16 6.81 -3.80 -3.44
N HIS A 17 6.59 -3.06 -4.55
CA HIS A 17 5.60 -3.44 -5.57
C HIS A 17 5.81 -4.85 -6.12
N PRO A 18 7.05 -5.33 -6.41
CA PRO A 18 7.24 -6.70 -6.89
C PRO A 18 6.72 -7.77 -5.91
N TRP A 19 6.77 -7.53 -4.60
CA TRP A 19 6.22 -8.42 -3.60
C TRP A 19 4.68 -8.45 -3.65
N LEU A 20 4.02 -7.31 -3.80
CA LEU A 20 2.56 -7.21 -3.93
C LEU A 20 2.06 -7.82 -5.25
N VAL A 21 2.75 -7.53 -6.35
CA VAL A 21 2.48 -8.14 -7.66
C VAL A 21 2.62 -9.67 -7.61
N GLY A 22 3.63 -10.17 -6.87
CA GLY A 22 3.79 -11.61 -6.65
C GLY A 22 2.59 -12.23 -5.94
N ILE A 23 2.06 -11.58 -4.88
CA ILE A 23 0.84 -12.06 -4.18
C ILE A 23 -0.37 -12.00 -5.13
N ALA A 24 -0.57 -10.91 -5.85
CA ALA A 24 -1.68 -10.78 -6.80
C ALA A 24 -1.63 -11.89 -7.88
N ALA A 25 -0.43 -12.24 -8.35
CA ALA A 25 -0.23 -13.30 -9.33
C ALA A 25 -0.56 -14.70 -8.79
N GLU A 26 -0.46 -14.94 -7.47
CA GLU A 26 -0.90 -16.18 -6.81
C GLU A 26 -2.43 -16.31 -6.88
N HIS A 27 -3.16 -15.21 -6.67
CA HIS A 27 -4.63 -15.18 -6.67
C HIS A 27 -5.23 -15.05 -8.07
N ARG A 28 -4.68 -14.21 -8.92
CA ARG A 28 -5.23 -13.83 -10.25
C ARG A 28 -6.69 -13.35 -10.17
N GLY A 29 -7.06 -12.79 -9.06
CA GLY A 29 -8.41 -12.38 -8.69
C GLY A 29 -8.64 -10.88 -8.72
N ASP A 30 -9.67 -10.44 -8.01
CA ASP A 30 -10.02 -9.02 -7.87
C ASP A 30 -9.17 -8.38 -6.77
N VAL A 31 -8.57 -7.24 -7.07
CA VAL A 31 -7.70 -6.51 -6.15
C VAL A 31 -8.31 -5.16 -5.78
N LEU A 32 -8.25 -4.82 -4.49
CA LEU A 32 -8.53 -3.48 -3.97
C LEU A 32 -7.21 -2.83 -3.51
N ASP A 33 -6.82 -1.73 -4.15
CA ASP A 33 -5.65 -0.94 -3.75
C ASP A 33 -6.09 0.31 -3.00
N VAL A 34 -5.86 0.33 -1.68
CA VAL A 34 -6.36 1.36 -0.76
C VAL A 34 -5.35 2.49 -0.59
N GLY A 35 -5.72 3.69 -1.02
CA GLY A 35 -4.83 4.83 -1.14
C GLY A 35 -3.86 4.60 -2.28
N CYS A 36 -4.40 4.39 -3.48
CA CYS A 36 -3.62 3.99 -4.66
C CYS A 36 -2.69 5.09 -5.19
N GLY A 37 -2.79 6.30 -4.64
CA GLY A 37 -1.98 7.42 -5.04
C GLY A 37 -2.17 7.75 -6.53
N ASP A 38 -1.07 7.90 -7.27
CA ASP A 38 -1.06 8.15 -8.71
C ASP A 38 -1.30 6.92 -9.59
N GLY A 39 -1.69 5.77 -9.00
CA GLY A 39 -2.08 4.56 -9.70
C GLY A 39 -0.93 3.65 -10.15
N LEU A 40 0.34 3.92 -9.81
CA LEU A 40 1.47 3.12 -10.27
C LEU A 40 1.40 1.65 -9.81
N LEU A 41 0.92 1.38 -8.59
CA LEU A 41 0.71 0.00 -8.16
C LEU A 41 -0.47 -0.64 -8.91
N ALA A 42 -1.57 0.08 -9.09
CA ALA A 42 -2.73 -0.41 -9.82
C ALA A 42 -2.36 -0.81 -11.26
N GLU A 43 -1.56 0.02 -11.96
CA GLU A 43 -1.00 -0.29 -13.29
C GLU A 43 -0.19 -1.59 -13.28
N ARG A 44 0.69 -1.78 -12.28
CA ARG A 44 1.53 -2.98 -12.16
C ARG A 44 0.76 -4.25 -11.76
N LEU A 45 -0.37 -4.10 -11.07
CA LEU A 45 -1.24 -5.21 -10.69
C LEU A 45 -2.12 -5.69 -11.84
N ALA A 46 -2.49 -4.82 -12.77
CA ALA A 46 -3.39 -5.14 -13.89
C ALA A 46 -3.01 -6.41 -14.67
N PRO A 47 -1.75 -6.60 -15.11
CA PRO A 47 -1.39 -7.78 -15.93
C PRO A 47 -1.51 -9.12 -15.20
N VAL A 48 -1.61 -9.13 -13.87
CA VAL A 48 -1.61 -10.35 -13.05
C VAL A 48 -2.91 -10.57 -12.29
N SER A 49 -3.88 -9.65 -12.43
CA SER A 49 -5.16 -9.66 -11.72
C SER A 49 -6.32 -9.81 -12.70
N ARG A 50 -7.49 -10.22 -12.23
CA ARG A 50 -8.74 -10.22 -13.01
C ARG A 50 -9.29 -8.80 -13.15
N SER A 51 -9.26 -8.04 -12.05
CA SER A 51 -9.56 -6.61 -12.03
C SER A 51 -8.83 -5.92 -10.89
N VAL A 52 -8.59 -4.62 -11.03
CA VAL A 52 -8.02 -3.78 -9.98
C VAL A 52 -8.96 -2.60 -9.71
N THR A 53 -9.29 -2.38 -8.45
CA THR A 53 -10.00 -1.19 -8.00
C THR A 53 -9.03 -0.38 -7.14
N GLY A 54 -8.62 0.79 -7.61
CA GLY A 54 -7.87 1.75 -6.79
C GLY A 54 -8.82 2.75 -6.14
N ILE A 55 -8.60 3.09 -4.88
CA ILE A 55 -9.34 4.17 -4.20
C ILE A 55 -8.36 5.22 -3.69
N GLU A 56 -8.66 6.49 -3.95
CA GLU A 56 -7.83 7.64 -3.58
C GLU A 56 -8.71 8.84 -3.22
N PRO A 57 -8.62 9.38 -2.00
CA PRO A 57 -9.48 10.50 -1.58
C PRO A 57 -9.04 11.85 -2.14
N ASP A 58 -7.76 12.07 -2.44
CA ASP A 58 -7.30 13.34 -3.02
C ASP A 58 -7.67 13.44 -4.50
N PRO A 59 -8.51 14.40 -4.91
CA PRO A 59 -9.00 14.47 -6.28
C PRO A 59 -7.90 14.65 -7.32
N ALA A 60 -6.88 15.46 -7.02
CA ALA A 60 -5.80 15.74 -7.97
C ALA A 60 -4.90 14.51 -8.17
N THR A 61 -4.68 13.75 -7.11
CA THR A 61 -3.92 12.50 -7.15
C THR A 61 -4.72 11.42 -7.87
N ALA A 62 -6.02 11.29 -7.58
CA ALA A 62 -6.90 10.37 -8.26
C ALA A 62 -7.03 10.66 -9.77
N ASP A 63 -7.03 11.94 -10.18
CA ASP A 63 -7.03 12.32 -11.60
C ASP A 63 -5.76 11.81 -12.32
N ARG A 64 -4.59 11.90 -11.67
CA ARG A 64 -3.35 11.33 -12.22
C ARG A 64 -3.42 9.80 -12.31
N ALA A 65 -4.04 9.15 -11.31
CA ALA A 65 -4.24 7.70 -11.36
C ALA A 65 -5.15 7.29 -12.51
N VAL A 66 -6.26 8.01 -12.73
CA VAL A 66 -7.16 7.78 -13.87
C VAL A 66 -6.42 7.95 -15.20
N GLU A 67 -5.62 9.01 -15.35
CA GLU A 67 -4.83 9.25 -16.56
C GLU A 67 -3.84 8.10 -16.81
N ARG A 68 -3.17 7.62 -15.75
CA ARG A 68 -2.19 6.51 -15.84
C ARG A 68 -2.81 5.21 -16.33
N VAL A 69 -4.01 4.89 -15.88
CA VAL A 69 -4.66 3.60 -16.16
C VAL A 69 -5.69 3.68 -17.30
N THR A 70 -5.74 4.79 -18.03
CA THR A 70 -6.76 5.04 -19.08
C THR A 70 -6.84 3.94 -20.13
N ASP A 71 -5.71 3.30 -20.47
CA ASP A 71 -5.64 2.24 -21.47
C ASP A 71 -5.79 0.82 -20.89
N LEU A 72 -6.19 0.70 -19.61
CA LEU A 72 -6.33 -0.56 -18.89
C LEU A 72 -7.81 -0.83 -18.57
N ASP A 73 -8.46 -1.67 -19.37
CA ASP A 73 -9.91 -1.96 -19.25
C ASP A 73 -10.31 -2.57 -17.90
N ASP A 74 -9.40 -3.33 -17.27
CA ASP A 74 -9.64 -4.05 -16.02
C ASP A 74 -9.25 -3.25 -14.78
N VAL A 75 -8.92 -1.95 -14.91
CA VAL A 75 -8.54 -1.06 -13.80
C VAL A 75 -9.54 0.07 -13.64
N GLN A 76 -10.05 0.24 -12.42
CA GLN A 76 -10.95 1.34 -12.07
C GLN A 76 -10.39 2.14 -10.91
N ILE A 77 -10.40 3.48 -11.03
CA ILE A 77 -10.03 4.39 -9.94
C ILE A 77 -11.30 5.07 -9.41
N SER A 78 -11.51 5.01 -8.10
CA SER A 78 -12.60 5.68 -7.41
C SER A 78 -12.07 6.80 -6.53
N ARG A 79 -12.62 8.01 -6.70
CA ARG A 79 -12.29 9.22 -5.92
C ARG A 79 -13.05 9.20 -4.60
N THR A 80 -12.61 8.36 -3.66
CA THR A 80 -13.29 8.18 -2.38
C THR A 80 -12.29 7.79 -1.29
N SER A 81 -12.63 8.07 -0.03
CA SER A 81 -11.90 7.54 1.11
C SER A 81 -12.22 6.06 1.33
N PHE A 82 -11.34 5.36 2.06
CA PHE A 82 -11.61 3.96 2.38
C PHE A 82 -12.84 3.80 3.29
N GLU A 83 -13.09 4.76 4.15
CA GLU A 83 -14.24 4.79 5.06
C GLU A 83 -15.57 4.92 4.31
N GLU A 84 -15.57 5.68 3.20
CA GLU A 84 -16.79 5.95 2.40
C GLU A 84 -16.97 4.96 1.26
N PHE A 85 -15.93 4.22 0.87
CA PHE A 85 -15.99 3.27 -0.23
C PHE A 85 -16.98 2.15 0.05
N ASP A 86 -18.02 2.02 -0.80
CA ASP A 86 -18.97 0.92 -0.75
C ASP A 86 -18.66 -0.12 -1.83
N PRO A 87 -18.18 -1.32 -1.48
CA PRO A 87 -17.95 -2.39 -2.43
C PRO A 87 -19.24 -3.04 -2.93
N GLY A 88 -20.39 -2.72 -2.33
CA GLY A 88 -21.63 -3.44 -2.57
C GLY A 88 -21.50 -4.93 -2.23
N THR A 89 -21.81 -5.80 -3.18
CA THR A 89 -21.68 -7.26 -3.02
C THR A 89 -20.30 -7.80 -3.44
N ARG A 90 -19.44 -6.94 -3.98
CA ARG A 90 -18.08 -7.38 -4.42
C ARG A 90 -17.24 -7.81 -3.24
N ARG A 91 -16.39 -8.79 -3.50
CA ARG A 91 -15.35 -9.26 -2.59
C ARG A 91 -14.04 -9.30 -3.33
N PHE A 92 -12.95 -9.10 -2.60
CA PHE A 92 -11.62 -8.99 -3.17
C PHE A 92 -10.76 -10.19 -2.75
N ASP A 93 -9.99 -10.70 -3.70
CA ASP A 93 -9.02 -11.76 -3.44
C ASP A 93 -7.76 -11.19 -2.79
N LEU A 94 -7.49 -9.90 -3.02
CA LEU A 94 -6.39 -9.19 -2.37
C LEU A 94 -6.80 -7.75 -2.03
N VAL A 95 -6.51 -7.31 -0.80
CA VAL A 95 -6.60 -5.90 -0.40
C VAL A 95 -5.19 -5.40 -0.05
N THR A 96 -4.74 -4.34 -0.74
CA THR A 96 -3.41 -3.76 -0.54
C THR A 96 -3.47 -2.39 0.12
N PHE A 97 -2.47 -2.11 0.98
CA PHE A 97 -2.21 -0.79 1.54
C PHE A 97 -0.72 -0.48 1.35
N VAL A 98 -0.38 0.56 0.61
CA VAL A 98 1.00 1.00 0.43
C VAL A 98 1.17 2.41 0.95
N ALA A 99 1.81 2.56 2.09
CA ALA A 99 2.01 3.85 2.77
C ALA A 99 0.70 4.65 2.95
N SER A 100 -0.46 3.99 3.05
CA SER A 100 -1.78 4.60 3.21
C SER A 100 -2.41 4.34 4.59
N LEU A 101 -2.17 3.17 5.19
CA LEU A 101 -2.84 2.73 6.41
C LEU A 101 -2.59 3.64 7.63
N HIS A 102 -1.44 4.35 7.70
CA HIS A 102 -1.11 5.27 8.81
C HIS A 102 -1.92 6.58 8.79
N HIS A 103 -2.68 6.85 7.73
CA HIS A 103 -3.63 7.97 7.65
C HIS A 103 -5.00 7.63 8.29
N MET A 104 -5.26 6.36 8.59
CA MET A 104 -6.55 5.81 9.01
C MET A 104 -6.47 5.25 10.44
N ASP A 105 -7.63 4.97 11.05
CA ASP A 105 -7.65 4.15 12.27
C ASP A 105 -7.30 2.70 11.93
N LEU A 106 -6.21 2.21 12.50
CA LEU A 106 -5.64 0.90 12.17
C LEU A 106 -6.64 -0.24 12.41
N ARG A 107 -7.35 -0.21 13.54
CA ARG A 107 -8.27 -1.29 13.95
C ARG A 107 -9.45 -1.39 13.01
N THR A 108 -10.13 -0.29 12.80
CA THR A 108 -11.33 -0.24 11.95
C THR A 108 -11.00 -0.52 10.50
N SER A 109 -9.87 0.00 10.00
CA SER A 109 -9.45 -0.24 8.62
C SER A 109 -9.08 -1.70 8.36
N LEU A 110 -8.34 -2.35 9.27
CA LEU A 110 -8.02 -3.78 9.12
C LEU A 110 -9.28 -4.66 9.23
N ALA A 111 -10.21 -4.35 10.15
CA ALA A 111 -11.45 -5.08 10.27
C ALA A 111 -12.31 -4.93 8.99
N ARG A 112 -12.43 -3.70 8.49
CA ARG A 112 -13.15 -3.41 7.25
C ARG A 112 -12.53 -4.12 6.04
N ALA A 113 -11.21 -4.10 5.91
CA ALA A 113 -10.51 -4.81 4.84
C ALA A 113 -10.79 -6.32 4.89
N ARG A 114 -10.72 -6.93 6.09
CA ARG A 114 -11.05 -8.34 6.30
C ARG A 114 -12.47 -8.66 5.85
N ASP A 115 -13.44 -7.81 6.19
CA ASP A 115 -14.85 -8.03 5.87
C ASP A 115 -15.17 -7.85 4.37
N MET A 116 -14.24 -7.24 3.60
CA MET A 116 -14.32 -7.09 2.15
C MET A 116 -13.66 -8.26 1.38
N LEU A 117 -12.98 -9.19 2.06
CA LEU A 117 -12.30 -10.28 1.38
C LEU A 117 -13.25 -11.35 0.85
N ALA A 118 -12.86 -11.93 -0.26
CA ALA A 118 -13.39 -13.21 -0.74
C ALA A 118 -12.90 -14.36 0.17
N PRO A 119 -13.53 -15.53 0.14
CA PRO A 119 -13.00 -16.72 0.80
C PRO A 119 -11.57 -16.99 0.33
N SER A 120 -10.64 -17.22 1.27
CA SER A 120 -9.20 -17.36 1.02
C SER A 120 -8.52 -16.10 0.44
N GLY A 121 -9.14 -14.94 0.57
CA GLY A 121 -8.53 -13.67 0.20
C GLY A 121 -7.45 -13.24 1.19
N GLU A 122 -6.62 -12.29 0.78
CA GLU A 122 -5.48 -11.82 1.56
C GLU A 122 -5.47 -10.31 1.76
N ILE A 123 -4.87 -9.88 2.88
CA ILE A 123 -4.49 -8.50 3.13
C ILE A 123 -2.96 -8.40 3.07
N ALA A 124 -2.45 -7.47 2.27
CA ALA A 124 -1.02 -7.18 2.16
C ALA A 124 -0.76 -5.69 2.41
N VAL A 125 0.11 -5.38 3.39
CA VAL A 125 0.40 -4.00 3.78
C VAL A 125 1.90 -3.72 3.67
N VAL A 126 2.25 -2.64 3.01
CA VAL A 126 3.54 -1.96 3.11
C VAL A 126 3.32 -0.71 3.95
N GLY A 127 3.46 -0.85 5.25
CA GLY A 127 3.12 0.22 6.19
C GLY A 127 4.34 0.94 6.76
N LEU A 128 4.10 2.13 7.29
CA LEU A 128 5.07 2.94 8.03
C LEU A 128 4.80 2.82 9.54
N TRP A 129 5.85 2.91 10.34
CA TRP A 129 5.76 2.91 11.79
C TRP A 129 6.60 4.03 12.41
N ALA A 130 6.13 4.57 13.53
CA ALA A 130 6.82 5.62 14.28
C ALA A 130 7.91 5.03 15.16
N ASN A 131 9.09 5.71 15.22
CA ASN A 131 10.12 5.37 16.19
C ASN A 131 9.60 5.65 17.61
N GLY A 132 9.27 4.60 18.34
CA GLY A 132 8.74 4.67 19.70
C GLY A 132 9.72 4.26 20.79
N SER A 133 10.92 3.78 20.43
CA SER A 133 11.90 3.26 21.40
C SER A 133 13.35 3.56 21.01
N ALA A 134 14.27 3.53 22.00
CA ALA A 134 15.71 3.67 21.72
C ALA A 134 16.24 2.59 20.77
N TRP A 135 15.67 1.39 20.81
CA TRP A 135 16.01 0.30 19.89
C TRP A 135 15.62 0.61 18.45
N ASP A 136 14.55 1.36 18.23
CA ASP A 136 14.15 1.78 16.89
C ASP A 136 15.16 2.75 16.29
N TRP A 137 15.73 3.64 17.10
CA TRP A 137 16.82 4.54 16.69
C TRP A 137 18.11 3.78 16.38
N VAL A 138 18.48 2.78 17.21
CA VAL A 138 19.65 1.92 16.93
C VAL A 138 19.46 1.16 15.62
N TRP A 139 18.29 0.57 15.40
CA TRP A 139 17.99 -0.11 14.13
C TRP A 139 18.08 0.83 12.95
N SER A 140 17.52 2.01 13.05
CA SER A 140 17.55 3.04 11.99
C SER A 140 18.97 3.45 11.65
N ALA A 141 19.81 3.66 12.67
CA ALA A 141 21.22 3.97 12.49
C ALA A 141 21.99 2.82 11.79
N CYS A 142 21.73 1.57 12.17
CA CYS A 142 22.32 0.39 11.51
C CYS A 142 21.88 0.24 10.04
N CYS A 143 20.69 0.74 9.68
CA CYS A 143 20.19 0.67 8.31
C CYS A 143 20.73 1.80 7.41
N LEU A 144 21.26 2.89 7.97
CA LEU A 144 21.76 4.05 7.20
C LEU A 144 22.69 3.71 6.04
N PRO A 145 23.70 2.82 6.17
CA PRO A 145 24.58 2.49 5.04
C PRO A 145 23.81 1.86 3.87
N ALA A 146 22.88 0.95 4.17
CA ALA A 146 22.06 0.29 3.14
C ALA A 146 21.10 1.27 2.46
N VAL A 147 20.53 2.21 3.22
CA VAL A 147 19.72 3.32 2.72
C VAL A 147 20.52 4.20 1.76
N MET A 148 21.70 4.66 2.18
CA MET A 148 22.57 5.52 1.37
C MET A 148 23.00 4.87 0.05
N VAL A 149 23.26 3.56 0.07
CA VAL A 149 23.58 2.81 -1.15
C VAL A 149 22.35 2.69 -2.06
N GLY A 150 21.18 2.39 -1.49
CA GLY A 150 19.92 2.31 -2.23
C GLY A 150 19.58 3.62 -2.94
N ASP A 151 19.64 4.75 -2.23
CA ASP A 151 19.33 6.08 -2.76
C ASP A 151 20.28 6.47 -3.92
N ARG A 152 21.57 6.12 -3.78
CA ARG A 152 22.57 6.37 -4.85
C ARG A 152 22.34 5.53 -6.10
N LEU A 153 21.89 4.28 -5.93
CA LEU A 153 21.67 3.37 -7.05
C LEU A 153 20.38 3.66 -7.82
N HIS A 154 19.33 4.15 -7.13
CA HIS A 154 17.99 4.22 -7.70
C HIS A 154 17.49 5.64 -8.02
N ARG A 155 18.26 6.71 -7.75
CA ARG A 155 17.83 8.10 -7.96
C ARG A 155 16.42 8.34 -7.40
N ASP A 156 16.32 8.30 -6.07
CA ASP A 156 15.03 8.50 -5.39
C ASP A 156 14.28 9.73 -5.93
N THR A 157 12.99 9.56 -6.21
CA THR A 157 12.10 10.65 -6.61
C THR A 157 11.21 10.98 -5.40
N PRO A 158 11.66 11.88 -4.51
CA PRO A 158 11.03 12.07 -3.18
C PRO A 158 9.66 12.76 -3.25
N ASP A 159 9.40 13.59 -4.24
CA ASP A 159 8.16 14.38 -4.34
C ASP A 159 7.35 13.96 -5.55
N ILE A 160 6.36 13.09 -5.32
CA ILE A 160 5.36 12.68 -6.31
C ILE A 160 4.02 13.41 -6.09
N GLY A 161 3.99 14.46 -5.25
CA GLY A 161 2.79 15.26 -4.95
C GLY A 161 1.71 14.50 -4.18
N VAL A 162 2.08 13.47 -3.41
CA VAL A 162 1.16 12.73 -2.53
C VAL A 162 1.28 13.28 -1.10
N THR A 163 0.15 13.44 -0.42
CA THR A 163 0.12 13.92 0.97
C THR A 163 0.88 12.96 1.89
N ILE A 164 1.91 13.47 2.57
CA ILE A 164 2.72 12.70 3.52
C ILE A 164 2.24 13.02 4.93
N ALA A 165 1.80 12.01 5.68
CA ALA A 165 1.57 12.13 7.12
C ALA A 165 2.63 11.34 7.89
N GLU A 166 3.02 11.84 9.06
CA GLU A 166 3.91 11.10 9.96
C GLU A 166 3.16 9.93 10.60
N PRO A 167 3.76 8.72 10.62
CA PRO A 167 3.16 7.57 11.28
C PRO A 167 3.05 7.84 12.79
N ARG A 168 1.89 7.53 13.37
CA ARG A 168 1.59 7.76 14.80
C ARG A 168 1.85 6.54 15.67
N GLU A 169 1.78 5.35 15.10
CA GLU A 169 1.82 4.10 15.83
C GLU A 169 3.19 3.44 15.81
N SER A 170 3.62 2.96 16.99
CA SER A 170 4.82 2.14 17.08
C SER A 170 4.58 0.74 16.49
N LEU A 171 5.64 0.08 16.02
CA LEU A 171 5.55 -1.29 15.51
C LEU A 171 4.98 -2.28 16.55
N ARG A 172 5.17 -2.03 17.85
CA ARG A 172 4.59 -2.83 18.94
C ARG A 172 3.07 -2.66 19.01
N ALA A 173 2.58 -1.42 18.89
CA ALA A 173 1.14 -1.13 18.85
C ALA A 173 0.49 -1.77 17.63
N ILE A 174 1.11 -1.62 16.44
CA ILE A 174 0.65 -2.24 15.20
C ILE A 174 0.53 -3.76 15.36
N ARG A 175 1.56 -4.43 15.89
CA ARG A 175 1.53 -5.89 16.11
C ARG A 175 0.41 -6.32 17.05
N ARG A 176 0.18 -5.58 18.14
CA ARG A 176 -0.89 -5.89 19.10
C ARG A 176 -2.26 -5.76 18.43
N THR A 177 -2.55 -4.62 17.83
CA THR A 177 -3.84 -4.39 17.16
C THR A 177 -4.08 -5.39 16.04
N THR A 178 -3.05 -5.66 15.23
CA THR A 178 -3.14 -6.66 14.15
C THR A 178 -3.44 -8.05 14.69
N ALA A 179 -2.78 -8.49 15.75
CA ALA A 179 -3.03 -9.82 16.35
C ALA A 179 -4.47 -9.99 16.86
N GLU A 180 -5.10 -8.90 17.32
CA GLU A 180 -6.49 -8.90 17.78
C GLU A 180 -7.50 -8.94 16.61
N VAL A 181 -7.22 -8.24 15.51
CA VAL A 181 -8.14 -8.10 14.37
C VAL A 181 -7.93 -9.17 13.31
N LEU A 182 -6.67 -9.54 13.05
CA LEU A 182 -6.21 -10.48 12.04
C LEU A 182 -5.34 -11.57 12.70
N PRO A 183 -5.94 -12.52 13.43
CA PRO A 183 -5.18 -13.60 14.11
C PRO A 183 -4.34 -14.38 13.10
N GLY A 184 -3.08 -14.62 13.43
CA GLY A 184 -2.14 -15.33 12.53
C GLY A 184 -1.42 -14.44 11.52
N ALA A 185 -1.68 -13.13 11.50
CA ALA A 185 -0.97 -12.23 10.60
C ALA A 185 0.55 -12.23 10.82
N VAL A 186 1.29 -12.23 9.73
CA VAL A 186 2.75 -12.18 9.73
C VAL A 186 3.22 -10.74 9.49
N ILE A 187 3.96 -10.17 10.45
CA ILE A 187 4.53 -8.82 10.33
C ILE A 187 6.06 -8.91 10.32
N ARG A 188 6.68 -8.46 9.24
CA ARG A 188 8.13 -8.40 9.06
C ARG A 188 8.62 -6.95 9.03
N ARG A 189 9.57 -6.59 9.89
CA ARG A 189 10.26 -5.30 9.86
C ARG A 189 11.15 -5.22 8.62
N LYS A 190 11.18 -4.06 7.96
CA LYS A 190 11.97 -3.79 6.76
C LYS A 190 12.77 -2.49 6.91
N LEU A 191 13.57 -2.17 5.90
CA LEU A 191 14.32 -0.91 5.80
C LEU A 191 13.37 0.29 5.64
N TYR A 192 13.87 1.50 5.82
CA TYR A 192 13.16 2.77 5.58
C TYR A 192 11.90 2.94 6.45
N TYR A 193 11.94 2.50 7.73
CA TYR A 193 10.80 2.59 8.65
C TYR A 193 9.54 1.89 8.14
N ARG A 194 9.71 0.81 7.35
CA ARG A 194 8.60 0.05 6.79
C ARG A 194 8.44 -1.31 7.43
N TYR A 195 7.18 -1.76 7.48
CA TYR A 195 6.85 -3.15 7.78
C TYR A 195 6.02 -3.74 6.65
N LEU A 196 6.16 -5.04 6.46
CA LEU A 196 5.29 -5.83 5.61
C LEU A 196 4.38 -6.65 6.49
N LEU A 197 3.07 -6.58 6.23
CA LEU A 197 2.07 -7.41 6.84
C LEU A 197 1.42 -8.25 5.75
N ARG A 198 1.26 -9.56 5.99
CA ARG A 198 0.49 -10.49 5.16
C ARG A 198 -0.44 -11.29 6.06
N TRP A 199 -1.70 -11.38 5.67
CA TRP A 199 -2.70 -12.17 6.36
C TRP A 199 -3.70 -12.78 5.37
N SER A 200 -4.07 -14.04 5.58
CA SER A 200 -5.06 -14.79 4.78
C SER A 200 -6.27 -15.11 5.64
N SER A 201 -7.46 -14.99 5.06
CA SER A 201 -8.73 -15.34 5.71
C SER A 201 -8.93 -16.86 5.82
#